data_2edc882d0b9c15bf2ac5ed7f60a7d5aa
#
_entry.id   2edc882d0b9c15bf2ac5ed7f60a7d5aa
#
_cell.length_a   1.000
_cell.length_b   1.000
_cell.length_c   1.000
_cell.angle_alpha   90.00
_cell.angle_beta   90.00
_cell.angle_gamma   90.00
#
_symmetry.space_group_name_H-M   'P 1'
#
loop_
_entity.id
_entity.type
_entity.pdbx_description
1 polymer ?
#
loop_
_entity_poly.entity_id
_entity_poly.type
_entity_poly.pdbx_seq_one_letter_code
_entity_poly.pdbx_strand_id
1 'polypeptide(L)'
;MDKLSPEQRHKNMAAIRGKDTKPEMIVRKGLWKMGFRYRLNSKKLPGHPDLVLRKYRTCVFVNGCFWHGHQIQFTMQNAQCTIDNSECCKIPKTNREFWVEKIRRNQKRDIEEQKRLAEMGWHCITVWECELKPSKREATLKSLAFTLNKIWLEDHRRCKMDDGRWKMEYPKLEEEDGMPIAAEERL
;
A
#
# COMPACT_ATOMS: atom_id res chain seq x y z
N MET A 1 25.93 1.65 20.47
CA MET A 1 26.02 0.21 20.75
C MET A 1 24.61 -0.38 20.71
N ASP A 2 24.45 -1.49 20.01
CA ASP A 2 23.17 -2.22 19.98
C ASP A 2 22.96 -2.90 21.32
N LYS A 3 21.85 -2.60 21.99
CA LYS A 3 21.58 -3.06 23.37
C LYS A 3 20.86 -4.42 23.44
N LEU A 4 20.48 -4.98 22.26
CA LEU A 4 19.70 -6.21 22.21
C LEU A 4 20.56 -7.43 21.88
N SER A 5 20.32 -8.55 22.59
CA SER A 5 20.92 -9.84 22.24
C SER A 5 20.37 -10.37 20.90
N PRO A 6 21.08 -11.32 20.22
CA PRO A 6 20.58 -11.96 19.01
C PRO A 6 19.21 -12.61 19.20
N GLU A 7 18.97 -13.27 20.34
CA GLU A 7 17.68 -13.91 20.66
C GLU A 7 16.57 -12.88 20.84
N GLN A 8 16.85 -11.77 21.54
CA GLN A 8 15.88 -10.68 21.70
C GLN A 8 15.51 -10.05 20.35
N ARG A 9 16.51 -9.86 19.47
CA ARG A 9 16.25 -9.39 18.09
C ARG A 9 15.38 -10.35 17.31
N HIS A 10 15.71 -11.64 17.35
CA HIS A 10 14.92 -12.66 16.67
C HIS A 10 13.47 -12.66 17.17
N LYS A 11 13.26 -12.62 18.49
CA LYS A 11 11.93 -12.55 19.11
C LYS A 11 11.16 -11.29 18.70
N ASN A 12 11.81 -10.12 18.70
CA ASN A 12 11.19 -8.87 18.25
C ASN A 12 10.81 -8.92 16.77
N MET A 13 11.68 -9.48 15.92
CA MET A 13 11.38 -9.63 14.49
C MET A 13 10.24 -10.62 14.22
N ALA A 14 10.17 -11.71 14.96
CA ALA A 14 9.10 -12.69 14.88
C ALA A 14 7.74 -12.14 15.37
N ALA A 15 7.77 -11.17 16.29
CA ALA A 15 6.57 -10.53 16.80
C ALA A 15 5.96 -9.47 15.85
N ILE A 16 6.67 -9.11 14.76
CA ILE A 16 6.17 -8.15 13.79
C ILE A 16 5.02 -8.79 12.99
N ARG A 17 3.85 -8.22 13.12
CA ARG A 17 2.66 -8.71 12.40
C ARG A 17 2.73 -8.26 10.93
N GLY A 18 2.45 -9.20 10.02
CA GLY A 18 2.32 -8.90 8.59
C GLY A 18 0.91 -8.50 8.16
N LYS A 19 -0.05 -8.39 9.12
CA LYS A 19 -1.44 -8.01 8.87
C LYS A 19 -2.00 -7.28 10.08
N ASP A 20 -3.06 -6.50 9.84
CA ASP A 20 -3.77 -5.75 10.87
C ASP A 20 -2.84 -4.85 11.67
N THR A 21 -1.90 -4.24 10.98
CA THR A 21 -0.96 -3.29 11.56
C THR A 21 -1.67 -2.00 11.97
N LYS A 22 -1.10 -1.26 12.92
CA LYS A 22 -1.66 0.02 13.34
C LYS A 22 -1.91 1.00 12.17
N PRO A 23 -0.98 1.18 11.22
CA PRO A 23 -1.21 2.00 10.01
C PRO A 23 -2.39 1.52 9.17
N GLU A 24 -2.47 0.22 8.89
CA GLU A 24 -3.60 -0.35 8.14
C GLU A 24 -4.94 -0.07 8.83
N MET A 25 -5.04 -0.29 10.15
CA MET A 25 -6.26 -0.05 10.91
C MET A 25 -6.68 1.42 10.89
N ILE A 26 -5.73 2.37 10.86
CA ILE A 26 -6.01 3.79 10.72
C ILE A 26 -6.66 4.08 9.37
N VAL A 27 -6.09 3.57 8.29
CA VAL A 27 -6.61 3.77 6.93
C VAL A 27 -7.99 3.12 6.79
N ARG A 28 -8.14 1.87 7.24
CA ARG A 28 -9.42 1.14 7.23
C ARG A 28 -10.52 1.92 7.93
N LYS A 29 -10.32 2.28 9.20
CA LYS A 29 -11.31 3.02 9.99
C LYS A 29 -11.61 4.40 9.38
N GLY A 30 -10.58 5.08 8.87
CA GLY A 30 -10.72 6.38 8.22
C GLY A 30 -11.59 6.33 6.97
N LEU A 31 -11.28 5.43 6.05
CA LEU A 31 -12.05 5.24 4.82
C LEU A 31 -13.49 4.77 5.11
N TRP A 32 -13.66 3.84 6.06
CA TRP A 32 -15.00 3.37 6.45
C TRP A 32 -15.88 4.50 6.97
N LYS A 33 -15.36 5.36 7.86
CA LYS A 33 -16.08 6.55 8.35
C LYS A 33 -16.50 7.51 7.24
N MET A 34 -15.70 7.60 6.17
CA MET A 34 -16.02 8.43 5.01
C MET A 34 -16.92 7.73 3.98
N GLY A 35 -17.48 6.56 4.31
CA GLY A 35 -18.45 5.85 3.47
C GLY A 35 -17.84 4.93 2.41
N PHE A 36 -16.51 4.78 2.35
CA PHE A 36 -15.86 3.86 1.42
C PHE A 36 -16.04 2.41 1.87
N ARG A 37 -16.27 1.52 0.91
CA ARG A 37 -16.36 0.07 1.14
C ARG A 37 -15.22 -0.62 0.38
N TYR A 38 -14.57 -1.58 1.04
CA TYR A 38 -13.38 -2.25 0.53
C TYR A 38 -13.35 -3.72 0.95
N ARG A 39 -12.54 -4.50 0.28
CA ARG A 39 -12.16 -5.87 0.68
C ARG A 39 -10.71 -5.86 1.16
N LEU A 40 -10.39 -6.80 2.05
CA LEU A 40 -9.08 -6.86 2.68
C LEU A 40 -8.20 -7.97 2.07
N ASN A 41 -6.89 -7.72 2.04
CA ASN A 41 -5.84 -8.72 1.79
C ASN A 41 -6.16 -9.69 0.64
N SER A 42 -6.50 -9.17 -0.53
CA SER A 42 -6.84 -10.01 -1.68
C SER A 42 -5.63 -10.82 -2.15
N LYS A 43 -5.66 -12.13 -1.96
CA LYS A 43 -4.63 -13.06 -2.46
C LYS A 43 -4.68 -13.26 -3.99
N LYS A 44 -5.76 -12.86 -4.63
CA LYS A 44 -5.97 -13.01 -6.08
C LYS A 44 -5.30 -11.90 -6.90
N LEU A 45 -4.94 -10.80 -6.25
CA LEU A 45 -4.29 -9.66 -6.90
C LEU A 45 -2.79 -9.66 -6.61
N PRO A 46 -1.96 -9.27 -7.59
CA PRO A 46 -0.51 -9.09 -7.38
C PRO A 46 -0.23 -8.18 -6.19
N GLY A 47 0.80 -8.50 -5.41
CA GLY A 47 1.23 -7.71 -4.27
C GLY A 47 0.33 -7.81 -3.04
N HIS A 48 -0.75 -8.58 -3.09
CA HIS A 48 -1.69 -8.75 -1.96
C HIS A 48 -2.10 -7.42 -1.31
N PRO A 49 -2.73 -6.49 -2.05
CA PRO A 49 -3.05 -5.17 -1.54
C PRO A 49 -3.87 -5.23 -0.25
N ASP A 50 -3.57 -4.32 0.69
CA ASP A 50 -4.22 -4.27 2.00
C ASP A 50 -5.71 -3.97 1.90
N LEU A 51 -6.07 -3.04 0.99
CA LEU A 51 -7.46 -2.72 0.69
C LEU A 51 -7.72 -2.74 -0.83
N VAL A 52 -8.84 -3.33 -1.21
CA VAL A 52 -9.30 -3.36 -2.60
C VAL A 52 -10.66 -2.68 -2.70
N LEU A 53 -10.70 -1.51 -3.33
CA LEU A 53 -11.93 -0.74 -3.57
C LEU A 53 -12.44 -1.02 -4.99
N ARG A 54 -13.27 -2.05 -5.15
CA ARG A 54 -13.76 -2.48 -6.46
C ARG A 54 -14.50 -1.38 -7.22
N LYS A 55 -15.37 -0.63 -6.53
CA LYS A 55 -16.10 0.50 -7.11
C LYS A 55 -15.17 1.54 -7.76
N TYR A 56 -13.99 1.71 -7.22
CA TYR A 56 -12.98 2.67 -7.64
C TYR A 56 -11.87 2.04 -8.48
N ARG A 57 -11.93 0.72 -8.75
CA ARG A 57 -10.84 -0.05 -9.37
C ARG A 57 -9.46 0.28 -8.78
N THR A 58 -9.41 0.46 -7.48
CA THR A 58 -8.21 0.93 -6.80
C THR A 58 -7.76 -0.05 -5.73
N CYS A 59 -6.48 -0.36 -5.77
CA CYS A 59 -5.75 -1.10 -4.74
C CYS A 59 -4.99 -0.11 -3.86
N VAL A 60 -5.12 -0.24 -2.54
CA VAL A 60 -4.37 0.59 -1.59
C VAL A 60 -3.38 -0.30 -0.83
N PHE A 61 -2.13 0.12 -0.83
CA PHE A 61 -1.03 -0.46 -0.07
C PHE A 61 -0.68 0.47 1.10
N VAL A 62 -0.53 -0.08 2.29
CA VAL A 62 -0.14 0.68 3.49
C VAL A 62 1.26 0.26 3.91
N ASN A 63 2.25 0.97 3.41
CA ASN A 63 3.65 0.56 3.49
C ASN A 63 4.34 1.12 4.74
N GLY A 64 5.00 0.24 5.49
CA GLY A 64 5.95 0.63 6.52
C GLY A 64 7.20 1.26 5.91
N CYS A 65 7.58 2.46 6.39
CA CYS A 65 8.67 3.24 5.79
C CYS A 65 9.99 2.48 5.72
N PHE A 66 10.34 1.74 6.76
CA PHE A 66 11.58 0.97 6.81
C PHE A 66 11.59 -0.20 5.82
N TRP A 67 10.51 -0.98 5.77
CA TRP A 67 10.44 -2.21 4.99
C TRP A 67 10.41 -1.98 3.48
N HIS A 68 9.82 -0.86 3.06
CA HIS A 68 9.66 -0.49 1.65
C HIS A 68 10.59 0.66 1.23
N GLY A 69 11.49 1.11 2.12
CA GLY A 69 12.51 2.11 1.82
C GLY A 69 11.92 3.46 1.40
N HIS A 70 10.96 3.99 2.17
CA HIS A 70 10.34 5.27 1.85
C HIS A 70 11.38 6.38 1.68
N GLN A 71 11.37 7.06 0.53
CA GLN A 71 12.31 8.11 0.14
C GLN A 71 13.79 7.67 0.08
N ILE A 72 14.08 6.37 0.11
CA ILE A 72 15.42 5.87 -0.14
C ILE A 72 15.61 5.73 -1.64
N GLN A 73 16.58 6.47 -2.17
CA GLN A 73 17.02 6.33 -3.55
C GLN A 73 18.37 5.60 -3.57
N PHE A 74 18.44 4.55 -4.39
CA PHE A 74 19.69 3.83 -4.65
C PHE A 74 20.28 4.37 -5.94
N THR A 75 21.25 5.27 -5.84
CA THR A 75 21.98 5.80 -7.00
C THR A 75 23.27 4.99 -7.17
N MET A 76 23.43 4.36 -8.31
CA MET A 76 24.66 3.67 -8.69
C MET A 76 25.62 4.70 -9.32
N GLN A 77 26.47 5.29 -8.52
CA GLN A 77 27.61 6.04 -9.02
C GLN A 77 28.89 5.31 -8.57
N ASN A 78 29.75 4.95 -9.54
CA ASN A 78 31.03 4.33 -9.31
C ASN A 78 31.06 3.09 -8.42
N ALA A 79 30.09 2.18 -8.59
CA ALA A 79 29.92 0.97 -7.78
C ALA A 79 29.66 1.23 -6.27
N GLN A 80 29.44 2.46 -5.87
CA GLN A 80 29.03 2.81 -4.51
C GLN A 80 27.54 3.18 -4.48
N CYS A 81 26.79 2.51 -3.60
CA CYS A 81 25.39 2.80 -3.37
C CYS A 81 25.30 4.00 -2.41
N THR A 82 25.00 5.18 -2.93
CA THR A 82 24.64 6.33 -2.09
C THR A 82 23.19 6.19 -1.65
N ILE A 83 22.98 6.31 -0.36
CA ILE A 83 21.67 6.18 0.26
C ILE A 83 21.35 7.53 0.89
N ASP A 84 20.42 8.24 0.31
CA ASP A 84 19.85 9.40 0.97
C ASP A 84 18.94 8.94 2.10
N ASN A 85 19.39 9.17 3.33
CA ASN A 85 18.62 8.83 4.51
C ASN A 85 17.40 9.75 4.60
N SER A 86 16.22 9.19 4.52
CA SER A 86 15.00 9.92 4.84
C SER A 86 14.80 10.03 6.36
N GLU A 87 14.07 11.05 6.79
CA GLU A 87 13.74 11.21 8.22
C GLU A 87 12.97 10.01 8.80
N CYS A 88 12.18 9.33 7.98
CA CYS A 88 11.30 8.24 8.41
C CYS A 88 11.88 6.84 8.18
N CYS A 89 12.95 6.71 7.38
CA CYS A 89 13.59 5.43 7.09
C CYS A 89 15.09 5.53 7.32
N LYS A 90 15.58 4.91 8.39
CA LYS A 90 17.01 4.85 8.73
C LYS A 90 17.51 3.43 8.63
N ILE A 91 18.49 3.20 7.75
CA ILE A 91 19.11 1.89 7.63
C ILE A 91 20.02 1.63 8.84
N PRO A 92 19.89 0.48 9.51
CA PRO A 92 20.76 0.11 10.62
C PRO A 92 22.23 0.09 10.21
N LYS A 93 23.12 0.49 11.12
CA LYS A 93 24.56 0.44 10.89
C LYS A 93 25.08 -1.01 10.87
N THR A 94 24.47 -1.88 11.67
CA THR A 94 24.76 -3.32 11.73
C THR A 94 24.12 -4.04 10.56
N ASN A 95 24.88 -4.90 9.89
CA ASN A 95 24.44 -5.66 8.68
C ASN A 95 23.86 -4.75 7.59
N ARG A 96 24.48 -3.60 7.36
CA ARG A 96 23.99 -2.58 6.43
C ARG A 96 23.76 -3.13 5.03
N GLU A 97 24.68 -3.93 4.50
CA GLU A 97 24.60 -4.53 3.16
C GLU A 97 23.35 -5.41 3.02
N PHE A 98 23.09 -6.26 4.01
CA PHE A 98 21.89 -7.10 4.05
C PHE A 98 20.62 -6.26 3.98
N TRP A 99 20.53 -5.17 4.76
CA TRP A 99 19.33 -4.31 4.79
C TRP A 99 19.16 -3.54 3.48
N VAL A 100 20.24 -3.03 2.91
CA VAL A 100 20.23 -2.36 1.62
C VAL A 100 19.69 -3.28 0.54
N GLU A 101 20.23 -4.50 0.43
CA GLU A 101 19.81 -5.48 -0.56
C GLU A 101 18.35 -5.92 -0.33
N LYS A 102 17.95 -6.11 0.91
CA LYS A 102 16.56 -6.47 1.24
C LYS A 102 15.58 -5.37 0.86
N ILE A 103 15.87 -4.11 1.19
CA ILE A 103 15.01 -2.97 0.86
C ILE A 103 14.92 -2.79 -0.66
N ARG A 104 16.06 -2.88 -1.37
CA ARG A 104 16.11 -2.81 -2.83
C ARG A 104 15.25 -3.87 -3.49
N ARG A 105 15.31 -5.10 -2.99
CA ARG A 105 14.50 -6.21 -3.47
C ARG A 105 13.02 -5.98 -3.23
N ASN A 106 12.65 -5.44 -2.07
CA ASN A 106 11.27 -5.09 -1.76
C ASN A 106 10.77 -3.99 -2.71
N GLN A 107 11.52 -2.90 -2.90
CA GLN A 107 11.14 -1.82 -3.81
C GLN A 107 10.96 -2.31 -5.26
N LYS A 108 11.88 -3.16 -5.74
CA LYS A 108 11.76 -3.75 -7.07
C LYS A 108 10.47 -4.57 -7.21
N ARG A 109 10.20 -5.43 -6.23
CA ARG A 109 8.98 -6.23 -6.19
C ARG A 109 7.73 -5.36 -6.17
N ASP A 110 7.69 -4.32 -5.31
CA ASP A 110 6.55 -3.41 -5.20
C ASP A 110 6.23 -2.72 -6.54
N ILE A 111 7.27 -2.28 -7.26
CA ILE A 111 7.14 -1.69 -8.59
C ILE A 111 6.58 -2.69 -9.61
N GLU A 112 7.10 -3.92 -9.62
CA GLU A 112 6.65 -4.98 -10.54
C GLU A 112 5.19 -5.38 -10.26
N GLU A 113 4.81 -5.50 -9.00
CA GLU A 113 3.45 -5.83 -8.58
C GLU A 113 2.45 -4.73 -8.93
N GLN A 114 2.81 -3.46 -8.69
CA GLN A 114 1.98 -2.31 -9.09
C GLN A 114 1.85 -2.19 -10.61
N LYS A 115 2.90 -2.49 -11.37
CA LYS A 115 2.86 -2.53 -12.84
C LYS A 115 1.88 -3.59 -13.33
N ARG A 116 1.93 -4.81 -12.79
CA ARG A 116 0.98 -5.88 -13.13
C ARG A 116 -0.46 -5.48 -12.80
N LEU A 117 -0.70 -4.83 -11.66
CA LEU A 117 -2.02 -4.31 -11.32
C LEU A 117 -2.50 -3.26 -12.32
N ALA A 118 -1.63 -2.35 -12.74
CA ALA A 118 -1.95 -1.34 -13.75
C ALA A 118 -2.29 -1.99 -15.10
N GLU A 119 -1.56 -3.03 -15.52
CA GLU A 119 -1.86 -3.81 -16.72
C GLU A 119 -3.22 -4.52 -16.65
N MET A 120 -3.66 -4.89 -15.44
CA MET A 120 -5.00 -5.43 -15.18
C MET A 120 -6.08 -4.33 -15.05
N GLY A 121 -5.74 -3.06 -15.27
CA GLY A 121 -6.64 -1.91 -15.19
C GLY A 121 -6.98 -1.49 -13.76
N TRP A 122 -6.12 -1.80 -12.77
CA TRP A 122 -6.24 -1.32 -11.41
C TRP A 122 -5.38 -0.07 -11.17
N HIS A 123 -5.93 0.91 -10.49
CA HIS A 123 -5.15 2.00 -9.92
C HIS A 123 -4.49 1.55 -8.63
N CYS A 124 -3.25 2.01 -8.40
CA CYS A 124 -2.51 1.70 -7.18
C CYS A 124 -2.23 2.98 -6.40
N ILE A 125 -2.55 2.97 -5.12
CA ILE A 125 -2.24 4.07 -4.20
C ILE A 125 -1.42 3.49 -3.06
N THR A 126 -0.26 4.09 -2.77
CA THR A 126 0.56 3.75 -1.62
C THR A 126 0.41 4.82 -0.55
N VAL A 127 0.07 4.39 0.66
CA VAL A 127 0.01 5.24 1.86
C VAL A 127 1.15 4.85 2.78
N TRP A 128 1.95 5.83 3.21
CA TRP A 128 3.11 5.57 4.03
C TRP A 128 2.82 5.71 5.52
N GLU A 129 3.43 4.86 6.33
CA GLU A 129 3.28 4.87 7.79
C GLU A 129 3.56 6.27 8.40
N CYS A 130 4.58 6.98 7.91
CA CYS A 130 4.94 8.32 8.41
C CYS A 130 3.85 9.38 8.16
N GLU A 131 3.03 9.18 7.13
CA GLU A 131 1.90 10.06 6.80
C GLU A 131 0.69 9.83 7.72
N LEU A 132 0.66 8.73 8.45
CA LEU A 132 -0.40 8.36 9.38
C LEU A 132 -0.11 8.75 10.83
N LYS A 133 0.97 9.49 11.07
CA LYS A 133 1.24 10.11 12.37
C LYS A 133 0.10 11.09 12.76
N PRO A 134 -0.18 11.29 14.05
CA PRO A 134 -1.31 12.11 14.50
C PRO A 134 -1.44 13.47 13.82
N SER A 135 -0.33 14.15 13.58
CA SER A 135 -0.28 15.47 12.95
C SER A 135 -0.62 15.49 11.45
N LYS A 136 -0.44 14.37 10.74
CA LYS A 136 -0.62 14.28 9.28
C LYS A 136 -1.81 13.41 8.88
N ARG A 137 -2.25 12.53 9.77
CA ARG A 137 -3.25 11.50 9.53
C ARG A 137 -4.53 12.00 8.85
N GLU A 138 -5.09 13.07 9.38
CA GLU A 138 -6.36 13.59 8.85
C GLU A 138 -6.21 14.14 7.44
N ALA A 139 -5.14 14.88 7.17
CA ALA A 139 -4.83 15.39 5.85
C ALA A 139 -4.60 14.24 4.85
N THR A 140 -3.85 13.21 5.25
CA THR A 140 -3.59 12.04 4.42
C THR A 140 -4.88 11.28 4.08
N LEU A 141 -5.76 11.05 5.05
CA LEU A 141 -7.04 10.38 4.81
C LEU A 141 -7.96 11.19 3.91
N LYS A 142 -8.02 12.52 4.07
CA LYS A 142 -8.79 13.41 3.18
C LYS A 142 -8.22 13.39 1.75
N SER A 143 -6.89 13.44 1.61
CA SER A 143 -6.22 13.34 0.31
C SER A 143 -6.48 12.00 -0.37
N LEU A 144 -6.42 10.91 0.37
CA LEU A 144 -6.75 9.57 -0.15
C LEU A 144 -8.20 9.49 -0.63
N ALA A 145 -9.15 9.99 0.15
CA ALA A 145 -10.56 10.03 -0.23
C ALA A 145 -10.80 10.90 -1.48
N PHE A 146 -10.14 12.06 -1.55
CA PHE A 146 -10.20 12.92 -2.73
C PHE A 146 -9.66 12.21 -3.97
N THR A 147 -8.51 11.55 -3.87
CA THR A 147 -7.89 10.80 -4.98
C THR A 147 -8.80 9.68 -5.47
N LEU A 148 -9.41 8.91 -4.54
CA LEU A 148 -10.37 7.86 -4.88
C LEU A 148 -11.56 8.41 -5.66
N ASN A 149 -12.15 9.51 -5.20
CA ASN A 149 -13.27 10.13 -5.90
C ASN A 149 -12.88 10.71 -7.25
N LYS A 150 -11.67 11.27 -7.35
CA LYS A 150 -11.11 11.77 -8.63
C LYS A 150 -10.97 10.63 -9.64
N ILE A 151 -10.35 9.50 -9.24
CA ILE A 151 -10.22 8.30 -10.08
C ILE A 151 -11.60 7.85 -10.58
N TRP A 152 -12.56 7.74 -9.66
CA TRP A 152 -13.92 7.33 -10.02
C TRP A 152 -14.57 8.26 -11.04
N LEU A 153 -14.43 9.57 -10.88
CA LEU A 153 -14.95 10.56 -11.83
C LEU A 153 -14.26 10.48 -13.21
N GLU A 154 -12.95 10.28 -13.22
CA GLU A 154 -12.18 10.17 -14.47
C GLU A 154 -12.54 8.89 -15.24
N ASP A 155 -12.66 7.77 -14.55
CA ASP A 155 -13.09 6.50 -15.14
C ASP A 155 -14.52 6.59 -15.70
N HIS A 156 -15.43 7.28 -14.98
CA HIS A 156 -16.82 7.46 -15.44
C HIS A 156 -16.96 8.48 -16.59
N ARG A 157 -16.07 9.48 -16.68
CA ARG A 157 -16.03 10.40 -17.83
C ARG A 157 -15.53 9.74 -19.10
N ARG A 158 -14.69 8.71 -19.00
CA ARG A 158 -14.20 7.92 -20.15
C ARG A 158 -15.25 6.93 -20.68
N CYS A 159 -16.30 6.67 -19.94
CA CYS A 159 -17.42 5.88 -20.42
C CYS A 159 -18.16 6.66 -21.52
N LYS A 160 -17.97 6.26 -22.77
CA LYS A 160 -18.78 6.78 -23.90
C LYS A 160 -20.20 6.28 -23.75
N MET A 161 -21.18 7.15 -23.97
CA MET A 161 -22.55 6.73 -24.20
C MET A 161 -22.59 5.95 -25.52
N ASP A 162 -22.92 4.68 -25.42
CA ASP A 162 -23.32 3.89 -26.57
C ASP A 162 -24.79 3.52 -26.35
N ASP A 163 -25.62 3.88 -27.34
CA ASP A 163 -27.07 3.64 -27.35
C ASP A 163 -27.85 4.06 -26.07
N GLY A 164 -27.48 5.17 -25.43
CA GLY A 164 -28.17 5.70 -24.26
C GLY A 164 -27.95 4.94 -22.94
N ARG A 165 -27.04 3.98 -22.94
CA ARG A 165 -26.62 3.27 -21.73
C ARG A 165 -25.13 3.49 -21.44
N TRP A 166 -24.79 3.67 -20.16
CA TRP A 166 -23.41 3.71 -19.73
C TRP A 166 -22.82 2.29 -19.76
N LYS A 167 -22.04 1.97 -20.79
CA LYS A 167 -21.26 0.74 -20.84
C LYS A 167 -19.86 1.01 -20.31
N MET A 168 -19.52 0.43 -19.17
CA MET A 168 -18.14 0.28 -18.74
C MET A 168 -17.61 -1.05 -19.28
N GLU A 169 -16.81 -1.01 -20.32
CA GLU A 169 -16.03 -2.18 -20.73
C GLU A 169 -14.83 -2.35 -19.79
N TYR A 170 -15.05 -3.04 -18.71
CA TYR A 170 -13.95 -3.58 -17.92
C TYR A 170 -13.71 -5.04 -18.31
N PRO A 171 -12.44 -5.49 -18.34
CA PRO A 171 -12.17 -6.93 -18.42
C PRO A 171 -13.00 -7.60 -17.31
N LYS A 172 -13.82 -8.56 -17.69
CA LYS A 172 -14.63 -9.32 -16.72
C LYS A 172 -13.67 -9.99 -15.74
N LEU A 173 -13.58 -9.44 -14.55
CA LEU A 173 -13.08 -10.19 -13.41
C LEU A 173 -14.17 -11.21 -13.12
N GLU A 174 -13.86 -12.49 -13.25
CA GLU A 174 -14.77 -13.57 -12.88
C GLU A 174 -15.31 -13.26 -11.49
N GLU A 175 -16.63 -13.18 -11.39
CA GLU A 175 -17.34 -13.00 -10.13
C GLU A 175 -17.15 -14.28 -9.32
N GLU A 176 -16.08 -14.34 -8.54
CA GLU A 176 -15.97 -15.32 -7.49
C GLU A 176 -16.63 -14.75 -6.24
N ASP A 177 -17.87 -15.12 -6.09
CA ASP A 177 -18.65 -14.97 -4.87
C ASP A 177 -17.89 -15.56 -3.68
N GLY A 178 -17.75 -14.80 -2.59
CA GLY A 178 -17.31 -15.31 -1.31
C GLY A 178 -16.23 -14.57 -0.55
N MET A 179 -15.73 -13.42 -1.02
CA MET A 179 -14.90 -12.62 -0.13
C MET A 179 -15.75 -11.72 0.77
N PRO A 180 -15.65 -11.83 2.09
CA PRO A 180 -16.42 -11.01 3.00
C PRO A 180 -16.08 -9.53 2.80
N ILE A 181 -17.11 -8.69 2.65
CA ILE A 181 -16.99 -7.26 2.89
C ILE A 181 -16.57 -7.13 4.35
N ALA A 182 -15.58 -6.28 4.64
CA ALA A 182 -15.19 -6.03 6.02
C ALA A 182 -16.44 -5.61 6.82
N ALA A 183 -16.95 -6.53 7.62
CA ALA A 183 -18.03 -6.24 8.55
C ALA A 183 -17.48 -5.35 9.66
N GLU A 184 -18.32 -4.48 10.19
CA GLU A 184 -18.02 -3.76 11.42
C GLU A 184 -17.62 -4.76 12.50
N GLU A 185 -16.33 -4.79 12.86
CA GLU A 185 -16.00 -5.28 14.18
C GLU A 185 -16.59 -4.28 15.18
N ARG A 186 -17.63 -4.72 15.86
CA ARG A 186 -18.27 -4.00 16.95
C ARG A 186 -17.17 -3.57 17.94
N LEU A 187 -17.08 -2.29 18.16
CA LEU A 187 -16.34 -1.65 19.26
C LEU A 187 -16.93 -2.04 20.60
#